data_80994b9d2a77629b88d41c9337f6010b
#
_entry.id   80994b9d2a77629b88d41c9337f6010b
#
_cell.length_a   1.000
_cell.length_b   1.000
_cell.length_c   1.000
_cell.angle_alpha   90.00
_cell.angle_beta   90.00
_cell.angle_gamma   90.00
#
_symmetry.space_group_name_H-M   'P 1'
#
loop_
_entity.id
_entity.type
_entity.pdbx_description
1 polymer ?
#
loop_
_entity_poly.entity_id
_entity_poly.type
_entity_poly.pdbx_seq_one_letter_code
_entity_poly.pdbx_strand_id
1 'polypeptide(L)'
;FASLGVTKLRITGGEPLLRQRIEKLISSLATIDGITDLTLTTNGYLLKEKAKNLKEAGLKRITVSLDSLEDEVFQQMNGLKIPISRILEGIQAAEEAGFSTIKINAVVQKGINDHGLVELARRFKGTGHIIRFIEYMDVGTKNDWQISQVLSTNEIFQIIHSTFPISPVAPNYKGEVANRY
;
A
#
# COMPACT_ATOMS: atom_id res chain seq x y z
N PHE A 1 -21.58 3.34 13.53
CA PHE A 1 -21.32 2.66 12.24
C PHE A 1 -21.25 1.13 12.44
N ALA A 2 -20.62 0.60 13.50
CA ALA A 2 -20.59 -0.85 13.75
C ALA A 2 -22.01 -1.42 13.89
N SER A 3 -22.90 -0.72 14.61
CA SER A 3 -24.33 -1.07 14.72
C SER A 3 -25.10 -1.07 13.39
N LEU A 4 -24.54 -0.47 12.35
CA LEU A 4 -25.08 -0.47 10.97
C LEU A 4 -24.42 -1.53 10.07
N GLY A 5 -23.60 -2.44 10.64
CA GLY A 5 -22.97 -3.52 9.90
C GLY A 5 -21.59 -3.18 9.33
N VAL A 6 -20.98 -2.05 9.69
CA VAL A 6 -19.59 -1.76 9.32
C VAL A 6 -18.66 -2.66 10.14
N THR A 7 -17.90 -3.51 9.46
CA THR A 7 -16.97 -4.46 10.08
C THR A 7 -15.50 -4.14 9.83
N LYS A 8 -15.23 -3.24 8.87
CA LYS A 8 -13.89 -2.89 8.44
C LYS A 8 -13.63 -1.39 8.58
N LEU A 9 -12.52 -1.05 9.22
CA LEU A 9 -12.03 0.32 9.32
C LEU A 9 -10.65 0.44 8.69
N ARG A 10 -10.45 1.55 7.97
CA ARG A 10 -9.13 1.91 7.44
C ARG A 10 -8.69 3.26 7.99
N ILE A 11 -7.58 3.25 8.71
CA ILE A 11 -6.92 4.46 9.18
C ILE A 11 -6.03 4.96 8.05
N THR A 12 -6.27 6.19 7.64
CA THR A 12 -5.55 6.90 6.58
C THR A 12 -5.59 8.41 6.91
N GLY A 13 -5.29 9.26 5.93
CA GLY A 13 -5.34 10.71 6.07
C GLY A 13 -4.19 11.33 5.28
N GLY A 14 -3.45 12.30 5.83
CA GLY A 14 -2.10 12.60 5.40
C GLY A 14 -1.21 11.37 5.72
N GLU A 15 -0.25 11.51 6.64
CA GLU A 15 0.45 10.32 7.16
C GLU A 15 -0.06 9.96 8.56
N PRO A 16 -0.79 8.83 8.74
CA PRO A 16 -1.39 8.49 10.03
C PRO A 16 -0.34 8.21 11.13
N LEU A 17 0.87 7.75 10.78
CA LEU A 17 1.92 7.47 11.75
C LEU A 17 2.53 8.73 12.37
N LEU A 18 2.26 9.92 11.83
CA LEU A 18 2.61 11.21 12.47
C LEU A 18 1.68 11.54 13.63
N ARG A 19 0.49 10.90 13.70
CA ARG A 19 -0.42 11.12 14.83
C ARG A 19 0.22 10.65 16.14
N GLN A 20 0.28 11.56 17.13
CA GLN A 20 0.69 11.18 18.47
C GLN A 20 -0.28 10.13 19.04
N ARG A 21 0.27 9.12 19.70
CA ARG A 21 -0.48 8.04 20.36
C ARG A 21 -1.45 7.31 19.41
N ILE A 22 -1.03 7.08 18.16
CA ILE A 22 -1.83 6.36 17.16
C ILE A 22 -2.21 4.94 17.67
N GLU A 23 -1.33 4.30 18.44
CA GLU A 23 -1.56 3.00 19.08
C GLU A 23 -2.75 3.02 20.05
N LYS A 24 -2.98 4.12 20.76
CA LYS A 24 -4.18 4.26 21.63
C LYS A 24 -5.45 4.35 20.82
N LEU A 25 -5.44 5.09 19.70
CA LEU A 25 -6.59 5.12 18.79
C LEU A 25 -6.88 3.73 18.25
N ILE A 26 -5.85 3.00 17.78
CA ILE A 26 -5.98 1.64 17.26
C ILE A 26 -6.56 0.70 18.33
N SER A 27 -6.02 0.74 19.55
CA SER A 27 -6.52 -0.06 20.67
C SER A 27 -8.01 0.23 20.96
N SER A 28 -8.39 1.51 21.02
CA SER A 28 -9.79 1.89 21.23
C SER A 28 -10.71 1.43 20.08
N LEU A 29 -10.25 1.48 18.84
CA LEU A 29 -11.03 1.00 17.70
C LEU A 29 -11.13 -0.53 17.67
N ALA A 30 -10.09 -1.23 18.12
CA ALA A 30 -10.04 -2.70 18.16
C ALA A 30 -10.98 -3.30 19.20
N THR A 31 -11.42 -2.51 20.21
CA THR A 31 -12.39 -2.97 21.24
C THR A 31 -13.85 -2.75 20.82
N ILE A 32 -14.12 -2.14 19.67
CA ILE A 32 -15.49 -1.91 19.21
C ILE A 32 -16.08 -3.22 18.69
N ASP A 33 -17.17 -3.67 19.31
CA ASP A 33 -17.88 -4.86 18.86
C ASP A 33 -18.34 -4.74 17.41
N GLY A 34 -18.10 -5.80 16.63
CA GLY A 34 -18.42 -5.84 15.20
C GLY A 34 -17.28 -5.37 14.28
N ILE A 35 -16.26 -4.66 14.78
CA ILE A 35 -15.08 -4.31 13.99
C ILE A 35 -14.08 -5.47 14.00
N THR A 36 -13.98 -6.18 12.88
CA THR A 36 -13.13 -7.37 12.74
C THR A 36 -11.87 -7.12 11.92
N ASP A 37 -11.86 -6.07 11.08
CA ASP A 37 -10.77 -5.75 10.15
C ASP A 37 -10.32 -4.30 10.29
N LEU A 38 -9.33 -4.08 11.14
CA LEU A 38 -8.70 -2.77 11.34
C LEU A 38 -7.41 -2.67 10.53
N THR A 39 -7.38 -1.73 9.59
CA THR A 39 -6.29 -1.57 8.64
C THR A 39 -5.71 -0.16 8.68
N LEU A 40 -4.44 0.00 8.28
CA LEU A 40 -3.76 1.28 8.19
C LEU A 40 -3.03 1.38 6.85
N THR A 41 -3.08 2.57 6.23
CA THR A 41 -2.28 2.89 5.04
C THR A 41 -1.27 3.98 5.39
N THR A 42 0.01 3.76 5.08
CA THR A 42 1.13 4.63 5.46
C THR A 42 2.13 4.77 4.31
N ASN A 43 2.91 5.85 4.33
CA ASN A 43 4.10 5.99 3.50
C ASN A 43 5.29 5.13 4.00
N GLY A 44 5.16 4.46 5.15
CA GLY A 44 6.15 3.53 5.68
C GLY A 44 7.32 4.16 6.44
N TYR A 45 7.52 5.46 6.38
CA TYR A 45 8.70 6.13 6.95
C TYR A 45 8.90 5.86 8.46
N LEU A 46 7.83 5.89 9.23
CA LEU A 46 7.86 5.65 10.68
C LEU A 46 7.49 4.21 11.06
N LEU A 47 7.34 3.33 10.09
CA LEU A 47 6.84 1.98 10.33
C LEU A 47 7.84 1.14 11.14
N LYS A 48 9.15 1.32 10.90
CA LYS A 48 10.21 0.61 11.62
C LYS A 48 10.08 0.75 13.14
N GLU A 49 9.81 1.96 13.62
CA GLU A 49 9.69 2.26 15.05
C GLU A 49 8.34 1.86 15.64
N LYS A 50 7.31 1.79 14.81
CA LYS A 50 5.93 1.68 15.29
C LYS A 50 5.29 0.33 15.06
N ALA A 51 5.82 -0.51 14.16
CA ALA A 51 5.18 -1.75 13.72
C ALA A 51 4.76 -2.67 14.89
N LYS A 52 5.66 -2.89 15.84
CA LYS A 52 5.39 -3.71 17.02
C LYS A 52 4.21 -3.15 17.84
N ASN A 53 4.25 -1.88 18.19
CA ASN A 53 3.20 -1.25 19.00
C ASN A 53 1.86 -1.21 18.27
N LEU A 54 1.86 -1.04 16.94
CA LEU A 54 0.65 -1.09 16.13
C LEU A 54 0.02 -2.50 16.15
N LYS A 55 0.86 -3.54 16.07
CA LYS A 55 0.40 -4.93 16.16
C LYS A 55 -0.18 -5.26 17.53
N GLU A 56 0.53 -4.89 18.59
CA GLU A 56 0.10 -5.08 19.97
C GLU A 56 -1.21 -4.32 20.29
N ALA A 57 -1.39 -3.15 19.69
CA ALA A 57 -2.63 -2.37 19.79
C ALA A 57 -3.84 -3.00 19.06
N GLY A 58 -3.64 -4.07 18.28
CA GLY A 58 -4.71 -4.79 17.61
C GLY A 58 -4.87 -4.48 16.13
N LEU A 59 -3.94 -3.74 15.49
CA LEU A 59 -3.96 -3.54 14.05
C LEU A 59 -3.84 -4.89 13.32
N LYS A 60 -4.71 -5.13 12.34
CA LYS A 60 -4.77 -6.41 11.63
C LYS A 60 -3.92 -6.41 10.36
N ARG A 61 -3.92 -5.31 9.60
CA ARG A 61 -3.26 -5.24 8.29
C ARG A 61 -2.65 -3.88 8.04
N ILE A 62 -1.55 -3.87 7.28
CA ILE A 62 -0.85 -2.67 6.84
C ILE A 62 -0.86 -2.63 5.31
N THR A 63 -1.03 -1.42 4.77
CA THR A 63 -0.74 -1.08 3.39
C THR A 63 0.36 -0.03 3.39
N VAL A 64 1.41 -0.26 2.62
CA VAL A 64 2.54 0.67 2.45
C VAL A 64 2.50 1.23 1.03
N SER A 65 2.64 2.55 0.90
CA SER A 65 2.81 3.19 -0.41
C SER A 65 4.28 3.17 -0.81
N LEU A 66 4.59 2.54 -1.96
CA LEU A 66 5.94 2.41 -2.50
C LEU A 66 5.85 2.38 -4.03
N ASP A 67 6.05 3.54 -4.66
CA ASP A 67 5.82 3.74 -6.08
C ASP A 67 7.02 3.34 -6.96
N SER A 68 8.22 3.24 -6.39
CA SER A 68 9.45 2.85 -7.09
C SER A 68 10.48 2.24 -6.12
N LEU A 69 11.44 1.49 -6.66
CA LEU A 69 12.67 1.05 -5.97
C LEU A 69 13.88 1.94 -6.27
N GLU A 70 13.69 3.02 -7.01
CA GLU A 70 14.70 4.03 -7.33
C GLU A 70 14.47 5.27 -6.49
N ASP A 71 15.45 5.68 -5.67
CA ASP A 71 15.31 6.79 -4.72
C ASP A 71 14.88 8.10 -5.40
N GLU A 72 15.46 8.43 -6.55
CA GLU A 72 15.15 9.67 -7.28
C GLU A 72 13.70 9.67 -7.76
N VAL A 73 13.24 8.58 -8.38
CA VAL A 73 11.87 8.41 -8.88
C VAL A 73 10.87 8.43 -7.72
N PHE A 74 11.16 7.68 -6.65
CA PHE A 74 10.31 7.65 -5.46
C PHE A 74 10.16 9.02 -4.81
N GLN A 75 11.27 9.77 -4.66
CA GLN A 75 11.26 11.12 -4.09
C GLN A 75 10.54 12.12 -4.99
N GLN A 76 10.68 11.99 -6.30
CA GLN A 76 9.94 12.81 -7.27
C GLN A 76 8.42 12.62 -7.11
N MET A 77 7.95 11.38 -6.96
CA MET A 77 6.53 11.06 -6.89
C MET A 77 5.90 11.44 -5.55
N ASN A 78 6.58 11.24 -4.43
CA ASN A 78 6.03 11.49 -3.10
C ASN A 78 6.35 12.88 -2.53
N GLY A 79 7.25 13.63 -3.16
CA GLY A 79 7.69 14.96 -2.72
C GLY A 79 8.51 14.97 -1.42
N LEU A 80 8.94 13.82 -0.93
CA LEU A 80 9.68 13.67 0.32
C LEU A 80 11.10 13.16 0.05
N LYS A 81 12.09 13.74 0.70
CA LYS A 81 13.48 13.27 0.62
C LYS A 81 13.72 12.09 1.57
N ILE A 82 13.01 11.00 1.35
CA ILE A 82 13.09 9.78 2.15
C ILE A 82 13.75 8.69 1.32
N PRO A 83 14.80 8.01 1.80
CA PRO A 83 15.41 6.91 1.08
C PRO A 83 14.49 5.68 1.13
N ILE A 84 14.45 4.92 0.05
CA ILE A 84 13.67 3.68 -0.06
C ILE A 84 14.09 2.64 0.96
N SER A 85 15.38 2.58 1.31
CA SER A 85 15.90 1.69 2.35
C SER A 85 15.10 1.82 3.65
N ARG A 86 14.71 3.04 4.01
CA ARG A 86 13.91 3.32 5.20
C ARG A 86 12.52 2.69 5.13
N ILE A 87 11.91 2.69 3.96
CA ILE A 87 10.58 2.08 3.74
C ILE A 87 10.69 0.56 3.78
N LEU A 88 11.73 0.00 3.15
CA LEU A 88 11.99 -1.44 3.16
C LEU A 88 12.29 -1.97 4.58
N GLU A 89 13.08 -1.23 5.37
CA GLU A 89 13.29 -1.53 6.79
C GLU A 89 11.97 -1.49 7.59
N GLY A 90 11.08 -0.56 7.28
CA GLY A 90 9.76 -0.49 7.86
C GLY A 90 8.88 -1.70 7.53
N ILE A 91 8.92 -2.17 6.28
CA ILE A 91 8.22 -3.38 5.85
C ILE A 91 8.77 -4.61 6.61
N GLN A 92 10.09 -4.75 6.68
CA GLN A 92 10.74 -5.81 7.43
C GLN A 92 10.34 -5.80 8.92
N ALA A 93 10.37 -4.65 9.56
CA ALA A 93 9.95 -4.52 10.96
C ALA A 93 8.46 -4.89 11.16
N ALA A 94 7.61 -4.64 10.17
CA ALA A 94 6.23 -5.08 10.21
C ALA A 94 6.08 -6.60 10.07
N GLU A 95 6.88 -7.25 9.23
CA GLU A 95 6.97 -8.72 9.15
C GLU A 95 7.39 -9.32 10.50
N GLU A 96 8.46 -8.80 11.08
CA GLU A 96 8.99 -9.21 12.38
C GLU A 96 7.98 -9.01 13.52
N ALA A 97 7.14 -7.98 13.42
CA ALA A 97 6.02 -7.74 14.34
C ALA A 97 4.82 -8.69 14.12
N GLY A 98 4.86 -9.57 13.11
CA GLY A 98 3.83 -10.57 12.84
C GLY A 98 2.71 -10.13 11.91
N PHE A 99 2.95 -9.14 11.03
CA PHE A 99 2.07 -8.86 9.91
C PHE A 99 2.42 -9.80 8.74
N SER A 100 1.72 -10.92 8.62
CA SER A 100 2.01 -11.98 7.66
C SER A 100 1.84 -11.57 6.20
N THR A 101 0.96 -10.62 5.92
CA THR A 101 0.71 -10.10 4.56
C THR A 101 0.61 -8.59 4.61
N ILE A 102 1.56 -7.93 3.98
CA ILE A 102 1.56 -6.48 3.79
C ILE A 102 1.12 -6.19 2.36
N LYS A 103 0.26 -5.18 2.18
CA LYS A 103 -0.07 -4.69 0.85
C LYS A 103 0.87 -3.56 0.47
N ILE A 104 1.44 -3.63 -0.71
CA ILE A 104 2.29 -2.59 -1.28
C ILE A 104 1.48 -1.92 -2.40
N ASN A 105 1.15 -0.66 -2.25
CA ASN A 105 0.48 0.13 -3.28
C ASN A 105 1.52 0.92 -4.05
N ALA A 106 1.49 0.80 -5.37
CA ALA A 106 2.29 1.59 -6.30
C ALA A 106 1.37 2.28 -7.30
N VAL A 107 1.31 3.59 -7.25
CA VAL A 107 0.67 4.40 -8.30
C VAL A 107 1.61 4.41 -9.49
N VAL A 108 1.09 4.13 -10.68
CA VAL A 108 1.88 4.03 -11.91
C VAL A 108 1.61 5.23 -12.80
N GLN A 109 2.65 6.04 -13.01
CA GLN A 109 2.61 7.21 -13.89
C GLN A 109 3.51 6.96 -15.10
N LYS A 110 2.93 7.01 -16.30
CA LYS A 110 3.62 6.78 -17.56
C LYS A 110 4.75 7.80 -17.77
N GLY A 111 5.93 7.29 -18.14
CA GLY A 111 7.14 8.09 -18.33
C GLY A 111 7.85 8.50 -17.02
N ILE A 112 7.35 8.09 -15.86
CA ILE A 112 7.98 8.40 -14.57
C ILE A 112 8.49 7.11 -13.90
N ASN A 113 7.61 6.18 -13.52
CA ASN A 113 7.98 4.93 -12.82
C ASN A 113 7.55 3.65 -13.54
N ASP A 114 6.98 3.74 -14.72
CA ASP A 114 6.52 2.60 -15.51
C ASP A 114 7.64 1.65 -15.93
N HIS A 115 8.87 2.14 -16.08
CA HIS A 115 10.05 1.32 -16.36
C HIS A 115 10.45 0.40 -15.19
N GLY A 116 10.11 0.75 -13.96
CA GLY A 116 10.46 0.02 -12.73
C GLY A 116 9.46 -1.07 -12.29
N LEU A 117 8.34 -1.26 -13.00
CA LEU A 117 7.23 -2.14 -12.56
C LEU A 117 7.65 -3.60 -12.40
N VAL A 118 8.47 -4.11 -13.33
CA VAL A 118 8.96 -5.50 -13.30
C VAL A 118 9.86 -5.73 -12.09
N GLU A 119 10.74 -4.79 -11.79
CA GLU A 119 11.66 -4.90 -10.64
C GLU A 119 10.89 -4.79 -9.32
N LEU A 120 9.90 -3.91 -9.25
CA LEU A 120 9.04 -3.81 -8.09
C LEU A 120 8.23 -5.09 -7.87
N ALA A 121 7.68 -5.70 -8.94
CA ALA A 121 7.02 -7.00 -8.87
C ALA A 121 8.00 -8.12 -8.44
N ARG A 122 9.21 -8.13 -8.99
CA ARG A 122 10.28 -9.09 -8.65
C ARG A 122 10.65 -9.01 -7.17
N ARG A 123 10.75 -7.81 -6.62
CA ARG A 123 11.12 -7.57 -5.22
C ARG A 123 10.16 -8.25 -4.24
N PHE A 124 8.86 -8.30 -4.56
CA PHE A 124 7.84 -8.84 -3.68
C PHE A 124 7.33 -10.23 -4.08
N LYS A 125 7.77 -10.76 -5.23
CA LYS A 125 7.43 -12.12 -5.65
C LYS A 125 7.93 -13.15 -4.64
N GLY A 126 7.03 -14.03 -4.19
CA GLY A 126 7.36 -15.11 -3.26
C GLY A 126 7.48 -14.69 -1.78
N THR A 127 7.30 -13.42 -1.44
CA THR A 127 7.38 -12.92 -0.05
C THR A 127 6.10 -13.14 0.76
N GLY A 128 4.98 -13.49 0.11
CA GLY A 128 3.65 -13.52 0.74
C GLY A 128 2.97 -12.15 0.81
N HIS A 129 3.64 -11.09 0.38
CA HIS A 129 3.05 -9.75 0.25
C HIS A 129 2.25 -9.60 -1.03
N ILE A 130 1.38 -8.61 -1.06
CA ILE A 130 0.54 -8.30 -2.22
C ILE A 130 0.96 -6.95 -2.77
N ILE A 131 1.55 -6.95 -3.97
CA ILE A 131 1.74 -5.70 -4.69
C ILE A 131 0.48 -5.34 -5.48
N ARG A 132 0.14 -4.05 -5.48
CA ARG A 132 -1.01 -3.49 -6.18
C ARG A 132 -0.56 -2.30 -7.00
N PHE A 133 -0.60 -2.45 -8.29
CA PHE A 133 -0.41 -1.35 -9.22
C PHE A 133 -1.73 -0.60 -9.40
N ILE A 134 -1.67 0.72 -9.35
CA ILE A 134 -2.83 1.62 -9.39
C ILE A 134 -2.57 2.61 -10.52
N GLU A 135 -3.52 2.74 -11.45
CA GLU A 135 -3.44 3.74 -12.52
C GLU A 135 -3.31 5.15 -11.93
N TYR A 136 -2.49 5.99 -12.55
CA TYR A 136 -2.39 7.39 -12.18
C TYR A 136 -3.72 8.10 -12.40
N MET A 137 -4.24 8.73 -11.36
CA MET A 137 -5.59 9.30 -11.36
C MET A 137 -5.58 10.80 -11.08
N ASP A 138 -6.60 11.48 -11.55
CA ASP A 138 -6.88 12.86 -11.17
C ASP A 138 -7.25 12.93 -9.68
N VAL A 139 -6.45 13.66 -8.92
CA VAL A 139 -6.73 13.96 -7.50
C VAL A 139 -7.06 15.43 -7.28
N GLY A 140 -7.52 16.09 -8.31
CA GLY A 140 -7.89 17.50 -8.35
C GLY A 140 -6.73 18.40 -8.83
N THR A 141 -6.74 19.67 -8.44
CA THR A 141 -5.86 20.70 -9.00
C THR A 141 -4.38 20.62 -8.58
N LYS A 142 -3.98 19.61 -7.83
CA LYS A 142 -2.63 19.56 -7.21
C LYS A 142 -1.58 18.81 -8.00
N ASN A 143 -1.97 17.97 -8.97
CA ASN A 143 -1.04 17.05 -9.64
C ASN A 143 -0.90 17.28 -11.14
N ASP A 144 -1.49 18.36 -11.68
CA ASP A 144 -1.47 18.70 -13.12
C ASP A 144 -1.74 17.48 -14.02
N TRP A 145 -2.72 16.66 -13.62
CA TRP A 145 -3.03 15.39 -14.24
C TRP A 145 -3.37 15.53 -15.73
N GLN A 146 -2.80 14.65 -16.54
CA GLN A 146 -3.07 14.56 -17.98
C GLN A 146 -3.31 13.08 -18.33
N ILE A 147 -4.26 12.83 -19.21
CA ILE A 147 -4.57 11.46 -19.69
C ILE A 147 -3.35 10.77 -20.35
N SER A 148 -2.44 11.53 -20.94
CA SER A 148 -1.19 11.04 -21.54
C SER A 148 -0.23 10.42 -20.52
N GLN A 149 -0.39 10.73 -19.24
CA GLN A 149 0.41 10.20 -18.13
C GLN A 149 -0.19 8.93 -17.52
N VAL A 150 -1.36 8.51 -17.99
CA VAL A 150 -2.03 7.28 -17.50
C VAL A 150 -1.46 6.09 -18.25
N LEU A 151 -1.00 5.11 -17.51
CA LEU A 151 -0.73 3.76 -18.00
C LEU A 151 -1.91 2.88 -17.58
N SER A 152 -2.63 2.35 -18.55
CA SER A 152 -3.84 1.56 -18.28
C SER A 152 -3.51 0.24 -17.58
N THR A 153 -4.48 -0.30 -16.84
CA THR A 153 -4.37 -1.62 -16.20
C THR A 153 -3.95 -2.71 -17.19
N ASN A 154 -4.43 -2.64 -18.45
CA ASN A 154 -4.04 -3.61 -19.47
C ASN A 154 -2.57 -3.45 -19.88
N GLU A 155 -2.06 -2.23 -20.05
CA GLU A 155 -0.64 -1.97 -20.33
C GLU A 155 0.23 -2.46 -19.17
N ILE A 156 -0.14 -2.15 -17.92
CA ILE A 156 0.55 -2.63 -16.71
C ILE A 156 0.57 -4.17 -16.70
N PHE A 157 -0.57 -4.81 -16.99
CA PHE A 157 -0.65 -6.26 -17.08
C PHE A 157 0.32 -6.82 -18.13
N GLN A 158 0.35 -6.26 -19.33
CA GLN A 158 1.24 -6.72 -20.42
C GLN A 158 2.73 -6.59 -20.04
N ILE A 159 3.12 -5.48 -19.40
CA ILE A 159 4.49 -5.27 -18.91
C ILE A 159 4.89 -6.36 -17.92
N ILE A 160 4.05 -6.64 -16.92
CA ILE A 160 4.34 -7.65 -15.91
C ILE A 160 4.30 -9.04 -16.51
N HIS A 161 3.28 -9.35 -17.32
CA HIS A 161 3.07 -10.68 -17.94
C HIS A 161 4.21 -11.07 -18.87
N SER A 162 4.84 -10.13 -19.55
CA SER A 162 5.99 -10.40 -20.44
C SER A 162 7.18 -11.03 -19.71
N THR A 163 7.34 -10.73 -18.42
CA THR A 163 8.44 -11.26 -17.60
C THR A 163 7.97 -12.34 -16.63
N PHE A 164 6.82 -12.15 -16.03
CA PHE A 164 6.18 -13.09 -15.12
C PHE A 164 4.82 -13.50 -15.68
N PRO A 165 4.71 -14.67 -16.34
CA PRO A 165 3.41 -15.13 -16.81
C PRO A 165 2.41 -15.21 -15.65
N ILE A 166 1.43 -14.32 -15.67
CA ILE A 166 0.38 -14.20 -14.66
C ILE A 166 -0.97 -14.51 -15.29
N SER A 167 -1.88 -15.06 -14.50
CA SER A 167 -3.23 -15.42 -14.95
C SER A 167 -4.27 -14.81 -14.01
N PRO A 168 -5.44 -14.45 -14.51
CA PRO A 168 -6.52 -13.94 -13.68
C PRO A 168 -6.90 -14.91 -12.55
N VAL A 169 -7.08 -14.38 -11.36
CA VAL A 169 -7.53 -15.12 -10.17
C VAL A 169 -8.89 -14.59 -9.74
N ALA A 170 -9.77 -15.47 -9.27
CA ALA A 170 -11.09 -15.09 -8.79
C ALA A 170 -11.02 -14.03 -7.65
N PRO A 171 -11.97 -13.09 -7.59
CA PRO A 171 -12.05 -12.13 -6.51
C PRO A 171 -12.25 -12.82 -5.15
N ASN A 172 -11.69 -12.24 -4.09
CA ASN A 172 -11.82 -12.78 -2.73
C ASN A 172 -13.24 -12.61 -2.16
N TYR A 173 -13.97 -11.61 -2.63
CA TYR A 173 -15.33 -11.28 -2.18
C TYR A 173 -16.12 -10.55 -3.26
N LYS A 174 -17.44 -10.62 -3.16
CA LYS A 174 -18.35 -9.92 -4.09
C LYS A 174 -18.14 -8.40 -4.00
N GLY A 175 -17.88 -7.75 -5.14
CA GLY A 175 -17.64 -6.31 -5.21
C GLY A 175 -16.17 -5.91 -5.01
N GLU A 176 -15.22 -6.84 -5.05
CA GLU A 176 -13.79 -6.49 -5.15
C GLU A 176 -13.53 -5.79 -6.49
N VAL A 177 -13.00 -4.56 -6.41
CA VAL A 177 -12.74 -3.72 -7.60
C VAL A 177 -11.36 -3.96 -8.20
N ALA A 178 -10.46 -4.63 -7.48
CA ALA A 178 -9.12 -4.91 -7.96
C ALA A 178 -9.12 -6.19 -8.83
N ASN A 179 -8.54 -6.13 -10.02
CA ASN A 179 -8.18 -7.31 -10.78
C ASN A 179 -7.04 -8.04 -10.07
N ARG A 180 -7.09 -9.36 -10.04
CA ARG A 180 -6.11 -10.20 -9.36
C ARG A 180 -5.47 -11.18 -10.33
N TYR A 181 -4.18 -11.39 -10.17
CA TYR A 181 -3.37 -12.25 -11.02
C TYR A 181 -2.41 -13.08 -10.17
#